data_40226ff7ba22f3284e09d77e6cc06be0
#
_entry.id   40226ff7ba22f3284e09d77e6cc06be0
#
_cell.length_a   1.000
_cell.length_b   1.000
_cell.length_c   1.000
_cell.angle_alpha   90.00
_cell.angle_beta   90.00
_cell.angle_gamma   90.00
#
_symmetry.space_group_name_H-M   'P 1'
#
loop_
_entity.id
_entity.type
_entity.pdbx_description
1 polymer ?
#
loop_
_entity_poly.entity_id
_entity_poly.type
_entity_poly.pdbx_seq_one_letter_code
_entity_poly.pdbx_strand_id
1 'polypeptide(L)'
;MAEEKRTQMSKEAIRFILHQSSANYRKPETYENKMIYPLPPFSTVIGAIHKACGYTETHRMDVSIQGKYGSMGRRLYRDLNFMNSTFDDRGILVKMTNENMLSTAFVKVAEAKKQGSSFEKNADIKVIDQELLKEYQKLKALGREIQQIKNEQLKPELARLKTEKKKLVGYRKQLDKLSGEYESVKRQEKEVDEKINETERKFSEYEKRAFLIPYSRFRVITASVKQYEILYDIDLIIHVTSDDRQTMEDIFQNGYYMTALGRSEDFITIESVDWVTLSTECEEELSCDYSAYVDIANVRKGKIFTRDHGFLSPAIGTKYAMPKLYSVNQNGQREFERKKVLYVSRFHAADFTQEDRIYVDYGENGNYYIVNFV
;
A
#
# COMPACT_ATOMS: atom_id res chain seq x y z
N MET A 1 22.65 -49.27 -33.33
CA MET A 1 22.15 -47.92 -33.37
C MET A 1 21.13 -47.83 -32.25
N ALA A 2 21.50 -47.25 -31.15
CA ALA A 2 20.62 -47.10 -29.98
C ALA A 2 19.69 -45.92 -30.21
N GLU A 3 18.41 -46.19 -30.37
CA GLU A 3 17.38 -45.20 -30.14
C GLU A 3 17.39 -44.84 -28.65
N GLU A 4 18.05 -43.72 -28.30
CA GLU A 4 17.81 -43.07 -27.05
C GLU A 4 16.37 -42.60 -27.05
N LYS A 5 15.50 -43.38 -26.36
CA LYS A 5 14.18 -42.89 -25.94
C LYS A 5 14.39 -41.65 -25.10
N ARG A 6 14.22 -40.48 -25.70
CA ARG A 6 14.01 -39.22 -24.95
C ARG A 6 12.82 -39.46 -24.01
N THR A 7 13.09 -39.60 -22.76
CA THR A 7 12.06 -39.73 -21.73
C THR A 7 11.23 -38.46 -21.78
N GLN A 8 10.02 -38.55 -22.26
CA GLN A 8 9.03 -37.50 -22.36
C GLN A 8 8.75 -36.99 -20.91
N MET A 9 9.38 -35.93 -20.52
CA MET A 9 9.16 -35.34 -19.20
C MET A 9 7.99 -34.37 -19.31
N SER A 10 6.81 -34.85 -19.04
CA SER A 10 5.58 -34.09 -18.96
C SER A 10 5.48 -33.43 -17.57
N LYS A 11 5.00 -32.19 -17.50
CA LYS A 11 4.66 -31.49 -16.26
C LYS A 11 3.16 -31.30 -16.17
N GLU A 12 2.58 -31.61 -15.02
CA GLU A 12 1.14 -31.37 -14.79
C GLU A 12 0.89 -29.95 -14.30
N ALA A 13 -0.22 -29.37 -14.72
CA ALA A 13 -0.70 -28.08 -14.28
C ALA A 13 -2.24 -28.03 -14.24
N ILE A 14 -2.77 -27.08 -13.47
CA ILE A 14 -4.19 -26.71 -13.52
C ILE A 14 -4.29 -25.47 -14.39
N ARG A 15 -5.09 -25.54 -15.45
CA ARG A 15 -5.42 -24.42 -16.32
C ARG A 15 -6.75 -23.81 -15.91
N PHE A 16 -6.75 -22.50 -15.73
CA PHE A 16 -7.95 -21.68 -15.58
C PHE A 16 -8.16 -20.85 -16.84
N ILE A 17 -9.33 -20.90 -17.42
CA ILE A 17 -9.80 -19.95 -18.42
C ILE A 17 -10.89 -19.13 -17.75
N LEU A 18 -10.69 -17.81 -17.68
CA LEU A 18 -11.60 -16.93 -16.96
C LEU A 18 -11.73 -15.55 -17.61
N HIS A 19 -12.87 -14.96 -17.41
CA HIS A 19 -13.23 -13.62 -17.89
C HIS A 19 -13.53 -12.67 -16.72
N GLN A 20 -13.17 -11.39 -16.89
CA GLN A 20 -13.57 -10.30 -16.01
C GLN A 20 -14.09 -9.12 -16.82
N SER A 21 -15.25 -8.62 -16.47
CA SER A 21 -15.79 -7.39 -17.09
C SER A 21 -14.96 -6.16 -16.78
N SER A 22 -14.36 -6.12 -15.59
CA SER A 22 -13.41 -5.07 -15.21
C SER A 22 -12.53 -5.48 -14.03
N ALA A 23 -11.28 -4.96 -13.96
CA ALA A 23 -10.39 -5.19 -12.85
C ALA A 23 -9.41 -4.03 -12.60
N ASN A 24 -8.97 -3.91 -11.34
CA ASN A 24 -7.90 -3.00 -10.94
C ASN A 24 -6.76 -3.79 -10.28
N TYR A 25 -5.76 -4.15 -11.05
CA TYR A 25 -4.53 -4.81 -10.56
C TYR A 25 -3.53 -3.77 -10.08
N ARG A 26 -3.80 -3.18 -8.94
CA ARG A 26 -3.09 -2.01 -8.42
C ARG A 26 -1.61 -2.24 -8.21
N LYS A 27 -0.78 -1.28 -8.67
CA LYS A 27 0.64 -1.18 -8.32
C LYS A 27 0.77 -0.60 -6.90
N PRO A 28 1.44 -1.30 -5.97
CA PRO A 28 1.54 -0.85 -4.57
C PRO A 28 2.20 0.52 -4.41
N GLU A 29 3.12 0.86 -5.30
CA GLU A 29 3.90 2.10 -5.27
C GLU A 29 3.07 3.35 -5.64
N THR A 30 1.89 3.16 -6.25
CA THR A 30 1.06 4.26 -6.78
C THR A 30 -0.08 4.59 -5.82
N TYR A 31 0.23 5.34 -4.75
CA TYR A 31 -0.75 5.64 -3.71
C TYR A 31 -1.88 6.55 -4.20
N GLU A 32 -1.56 7.63 -4.91
CA GLU A 32 -2.54 8.65 -5.30
C GLU A 32 -3.29 8.32 -6.60
N ASN A 33 -2.55 7.87 -7.62
CA ASN A 33 -3.10 7.65 -8.96
C ASN A 33 -3.58 6.22 -9.19
N LYS A 34 -3.34 5.30 -8.24
CA LYS A 34 -3.74 3.89 -8.30
C LYS A 34 -3.57 3.29 -9.70
N MET A 35 -2.36 3.43 -10.25
CA MET A 35 -1.97 2.82 -11.51
C MET A 35 -2.01 1.30 -11.40
N ILE A 36 -2.21 0.62 -12.51
CA ILE A 36 -2.40 -0.82 -12.57
C ILE A 36 -1.31 -1.54 -13.34
N TYR A 37 -1.18 -2.82 -13.06
CA TYR A 37 -0.51 -3.77 -13.94
C TYR A 37 -1.44 -4.16 -15.09
N PRO A 38 -0.90 -4.47 -16.27
CA PRO A 38 -1.72 -4.87 -17.44
C PRO A 38 -2.35 -6.27 -17.31
N LEU A 39 -1.81 -7.13 -16.46
CA LEU A 39 -2.35 -8.44 -16.07
C LEU A 39 -2.24 -8.58 -14.55
N PRO A 40 -2.95 -9.53 -13.90
CA PRO A 40 -2.85 -9.72 -12.46
C PRO A 40 -1.41 -10.07 -12.03
N PRO A 41 -0.89 -9.51 -10.92
CA PRO A 41 0.37 -9.97 -10.33
C PRO A 41 0.30 -11.42 -9.85
N PHE A 42 1.43 -12.12 -9.81
CA PHE A 42 1.48 -13.51 -9.32
C PHE A 42 0.90 -13.67 -7.93
N SER A 43 1.25 -12.78 -7.00
CA SER A 43 0.71 -12.80 -5.64
C SER A 43 -0.80 -12.60 -5.56
N THR A 44 -1.41 -11.91 -6.54
CA THR A 44 -2.86 -11.73 -6.60
C THR A 44 -3.55 -13.03 -7.01
N VAL A 45 -3.01 -13.73 -8.02
CA VAL A 45 -3.51 -15.03 -8.44
C VAL A 45 -3.35 -16.07 -7.33
N ILE A 46 -2.14 -16.18 -6.76
CA ILE A 46 -1.84 -17.09 -5.66
C ILE A 46 -2.76 -16.82 -4.46
N GLY A 47 -2.98 -15.55 -4.12
CA GLY A 47 -3.87 -15.18 -3.02
C GLY A 47 -5.35 -15.51 -3.27
N ALA A 48 -5.82 -15.40 -4.52
CA ALA A 48 -7.18 -15.79 -4.89
C ALA A 48 -7.37 -17.33 -4.80
N ILE A 49 -6.38 -18.10 -5.24
CA ILE A 49 -6.37 -19.55 -5.13
C ILE A 49 -6.32 -19.99 -3.65
N HIS A 50 -5.43 -19.40 -2.85
CA HIS A 50 -5.36 -19.67 -1.40
C HIS A 50 -6.71 -19.43 -0.72
N LYS A 51 -7.40 -18.35 -1.08
CA LYS A 51 -8.74 -18.05 -0.55
C LYS A 51 -9.77 -19.11 -0.98
N ALA A 52 -9.74 -19.54 -2.23
CA ALA A 52 -10.66 -20.56 -2.75
C ALA A 52 -10.45 -21.92 -2.08
N CYS A 53 -9.19 -22.31 -1.83
CA CYS A 53 -8.83 -23.56 -1.13
C CYS A 53 -8.93 -23.45 0.39
N GLY A 54 -9.17 -22.25 0.97
CA GLY A 54 -9.25 -22.06 2.42
C GLY A 54 -7.91 -22.16 3.15
N TYR A 55 -6.79 -21.97 2.47
CA TYR A 55 -5.46 -22.07 3.05
C TYR A 55 -5.18 -20.97 4.05
N THR A 56 -4.63 -21.35 5.20
CA THR A 56 -4.16 -20.45 6.25
C THR A 56 -2.65 -20.23 6.22
N GLU A 57 -1.93 -21.16 5.59
CA GLU A 57 -0.47 -21.13 5.42
C GLU A 57 -0.11 -20.96 3.94
N THR A 58 1.16 -20.64 3.68
CA THR A 58 1.65 -20.42 2.32
C THR A 58 1.95 -21.74 1.63
N HIS A 59 1.21 -22.06 0.59
CA HIS A 59 1.48 -23.17 -0.33
C HIS A 59 2.31 -22.67 -1.50
N ARG A 60 3.42 -23.36 -1.79
CA ARG A 60 4.30 -23.02 -2.91
C ARG A 60 3.66 -23.46 -4.22
N MET A 61 3.57 -22.53 -5.14
CA MET A 61 3.09 -22.77 -6.49
C MET A 61 3.77 -21.86 -7.50
N ASP A 62 3.87 -22.32 -8.72
CA ASP A 62 4.33 -21.56 -9.86
C ASP A 62 3.15 -21.22 -10.76
N VAL A 63 3.17 -20.02 -11.29
CA VAL A 63 2.05 -19.47 -12.04
C VAL A 63 2.55 -18.89 -13.36
N SER A 64 1.87 -19.24 -14.45
CA SER A 64 1.99 -18.58 -15.74
C SER A 64 0.70 -17.83 -16.03
N ILE A 65 0.82 -16.56 -16.45
CA ILE A 65 -0.31 -15.67 -16.65
C ILE A 65 -0.26 -15.10 -18.05
N GLN A 66 -1.29 -15.37 -18.81
CA GLN A 66 -1.52 -14.85 -20.16
C GLN A 66 -2.90 -14.20 -20.20
N GLY A 67 -3.07 -13.21 -21.06
CA GLY A 67 -4.39 -12.59 -21.21
C GLY A 67 -4.43 -11.46 -22.20
N LYS A 68 -5.65 -11.02 -22.44
CA LYS A 68 -5.99 -9.85 -23.26
C LYS A 68 -6.95 -8.98 -22.48
N TYR A 69 -7.00 -7.71 -22.80
CA TYR A 69 -8.03 -6.79 -22.31
C TYR A 69 -8.49 -5.89 -23.46
N GLY A 70 -9.78 -5.56 -23.48
CA GLY A 70 -10.36 -4.77 -24.54
C GLY A 70 -9.96 -3.29 -24.46
N SER A 71 -9.93 -2.73 -23.24
CA SER A 71 -9.53 -1.33 -23.03
C SER A 71 -9.06 -1.04 -21.61
N MET A 72 -8.41 0.11 -21.45
CA MET A 72 -8.05 0.70 -20.17
C MET A 72 -8.69 2.07 -20.03
N GLY A 73 -9.32 2.32 -18.91
CA GLY A 73 -9.96 3.60 -18.61
C GLY A 73 -9.54 4.16 -17.25
N ARG A 74 -10.09 5.33 -16.93
CA ARG A 74 -9.92 5.98 -15.62
C ARG A 74 -11.29 6.27 -15.03
N ARG A 75 -11.45 5.96 -13.75
CA ARG A 75 -12.63 6.27 -12.96
C ARG A 75 -12.29 7.21 -11.82
N LEU A 76 -13.25 8.07 -11.49
CA LEU A 76 -13.13 8.97 -10.35
C LEU A 76 -13.67 8.30 -9.08
N TYR A 77 -13.04 8.61 -7.95
CA TYR A 77 -13.56 8.23 -6.63
C TYR A 77 -13.37 9.38 -5.65
N ARG A 78 -14.23 9.42 -4.65
CA ARG A 78 -14.14 10.39 -3.57
C ARG A 78 -13.28 9.79 -2.46
N ASP A 79 -12.17 10.44 -2.17
CA ASP A 79 -11.28 10.09 -1.08
C ASP A 79 -11.45 11.07 0.08
N LEU A 80 -11.39 10.55 1.31
CA LEU A 80 -11.49 11.35 2.53
C LEU A 80 -10.11 11.45 3.16
N ASN A 81 -9.61 12.68 3.28
CA ASN A 81 -8.29 12.94 3.83
C ASN A 81 -8.39 13.75 5.13
N PHE A 82 -7.68 13.31 6.14
CA PHE A 82 -7.48 14.10 7.35
C PHE A 82 -6.56 15.28 7.04
N MET A 83 -6.97 16.47 7.45
CA MET A 83 -6.10 17.66 7.38
C MET A 83 -5.06 17.62 8.48
N ASN A 84 -3.87 18.12 8.22
CA ASN A 84 -2.78 18.23 9.20
C ASN A 84 -3.11 19.16 10.38
N SER A 85 -4.00 20.12 10.16
CA SER A 85 -4.52 21.05 11.17
C SER A 85 -6.03 21.08 11.15
N THR A 86 -6.63 21.49 12.27
CA THR A 86 -8.08 21.63 12.39
C THR A 86 -8.49 23.00 11.86
N PHE A 87 -9.02 23.02 10.64
CA PHE A 87 -9.61 24.22 10.05
C PHE A 87 -11.03 24.42 10.58
N ASP A 88 -11.39 25.65 10.89
CA ASP A 88 -12.70 26.01 11.39
C ASP A 88 -13.72 26.27 10.27
N ASP A 89 -13.25 26.48 9.04
CA ASP A 89 -13.99 27.07 7.93
C ASP A 89 -14.37 26.09 6.80
N ARG A 90 -14.03 24.81 6.91
CA ARG A 90 -14.25 23.84 5.83
C ARG A 90 -14.28 22.40 6.27
N GLY A 91 -14.84 21.54 5.41
CA GLY A 91 -14.80 20.09 5.56
C GLY A 91 -15.77 19.57 6.61
N ILE A 92 -15.44 18.44 7.19
CA ILE A 92 -16.21 17.76 8.24
C ILE A 92 -15.38 17.74 9.49
N LEU A 93 -15.87 18.39 10.54
CA LEU A 93 -15.28 18.27 11.88
C LEU A 93 -15.63 16.91 12.45
N VAL A 94 -14.62 16.19 12.92
CA VAL A 94 -14.75 14.87 13.53
C VAL A 94 -13.97 14.80 14.83
N LYS A 95 -14.39 13.91 15.74
CA LYS A 95 -13.64 13.55 16.95
C LYS A 95 -13.17 12.10 16.82
N MET A 96 -11.87 11.88 16.99
CA MET A 96 -11.27 10.54 16.99
C MET A 96 -11.74 9.76 18.22
N THR A 97 -12.15 8.50 18.03
CA THR A 97 -12.61 7.62 19.12
C THR A 97 -11.45 7.07 19.93
N ASN A 98 -10.30 6.83 19.31
CA ASN A 98 -9.10 6.34 19.97
C ASN A 98 -8.26 7.53 20.47
N GLU A 99 -7.93 7.56 21.77
CA GLU A 99 -7.14 8.63 22.40
C GLU A 99 -5.70 8.69 21.88
N ASN A 100 -5.12 7.55 21.55
CA ASN A 100 -3.77 7.44 21.01
C ASN A 100 -3.71 7.58 19.47
N MET A 101 -4.85 7.83 18.82
CA MET A 101 -4.97 7.91 17.35
C MET A 101 -4.41 6.70 16.59
N LEU A 102 -4.42 5.52 17.20
CA LEU A 102 -3.97 4.28 16.57
C LEU A 102 -5.00 3.70 15.58
N SER A 103 -6.19 4.29 15.51
CA SER A 103 -7.28 3.91 14.61
C SER A 103 -7.77 5.14 13.85
N THR A 104 -8.27 4.94 12.63
CA THR A 104 -8.96 5.96 11.82
C THR A 104 -10.45 6.09 12.18
N ALA A 105 -10.94 5.39 13.21
CA ALA A 105 -12.33 5.48 13.65
C ALA A 105 -12.63 6.85 14.27
N PHE A 106 -13.75 7.44 13.86
CA PHE A 106 -14.14 8.78 14.30
C PHE A 106 -15.68 8.93 14.38
N VAL A 107 -16.12 9.91 15.15
CA VAL A 107 -17.50 10.39 15.17
C VAL A 107 -17.59 11.75 14.46
N LYS A 108 -18.58 11.92 13.58
CA LYS A 108 -18.83 13.20 12.91
C LYS A 108 -19.49 14.17 13.88
N VAL A 109 -18.95 15.39 13.93
CA VAL A 109 -19.41 16.46 14.82
C VAL A 109 -20.27 17.48 14.06
N ALA A 110 -19.73 18.04 12.99
CA ALA A 110 -20.41 19.01 12.15
C ALA A 110 -19.81 19.04 10.73
N GLU A 111 -20.57 19.54 9.77
CA GLU A 111 -20.15 19.69 8.39
C GLU A 111 -20.30 21.14 7.94
N ALA A 112 -19.26 21.70 7.34
CA ALA A 112 -19.28 23.02 6.76
C ALA A 112 -20.14 23.01 5.48
N LYS A 113 -21.08 23.94 5.36
CA LYS A 113 -21.99 24.03 4.18
C LYS A 113 -21.34 24.74 3.01
N LYS A 114 -20.43 25.66 3.26
CA LYS A 114 -19.71 26.45 2.27
C LYS A 114 -18.35 26.89 2.79
N GLN A 115 -17.54 27.46 1.93
CA GLN A 115 -16.30 28.12 2.34
C GLN A 115 -16.62 29.35 3.23
N GLY A 116 -15.89 29.54 4.31
CA GLY A 116 -16.15 30.59 5.30
C GLY A 116 -17.15 30.21 6.39
N SER A 117 -17.61 28.95 6.43
CA SER A 117 -18.31 28.41 7.59
C SER A 117 -17.46 28.50 8.85
N SER A 118 -18.07 28.41 10.04
CA SER A 118 -17.31 28.35 11.30
C SER A 118 -17.95 27.37 12.28
N PHE A 119 -17.21 26.37 12.66
CA PHE A 119 -17.59 25.45 13.71
C PHE A 119 -17.58 26.11 15.08
N GLU A 120 -16.64 27.02 15.32
CA GLU A 120 -16.52 27.78 16.55
C GLU A 120 -17.70 28.72 16.76
N LYS A 121 -18.09 29.44 15.73
CA LYS A 121 -19.18 30.45 15.78
C LYS A 121 -20.56 29.85 15.44
N ASN A 122 -20.64 28.56 15.14
CA ASN A 122 -21.86 27.88 14.70
C ASN A 122 -22.48 28.55 13.43
N ALA A 123 -21.64 29.02 12.53
CA ALA A 123 -22.06 29.75 11.33
C ALA A 123 -21.99 28.88 10.07
N ASP A 124 -23.09 28.80 9.32
CA ASP A 124 -23.19 28.08 8.04
C ASP A 124 -22.74 26.61 8.10
N ILE A 125 -23.06 25.92 9.20
CA ILE A 125 -22.71 24.51 9.39
C ILE A 125 -23.97 23.63 9.51
N LYS A 126 -23.79 22.34 9.25
CA LYS A 126 -24.75 21.28 9.58
C LYS A 126 -24.24 20.59 10.81
N VAL A 127 -24.92 20.77 11.95
CA VAL A 127 -24.57 20.07 13.19
C VAL A 127 -25.07 18.65 13.14
N ILE A 128 -24.21 17.71 13.52
CA ILE A 128 -24.52 16.28 13.58
C ILE A 128 -24.56 15.84 15.04
N ASP A 129 -23.59 16.27 15.84
CA ASP A 129 -23.50 16.01 17.27
C ASP A 129 -23.31 17.35 18.02
N GLN A 130 -24.36 17.78 18.71
CA GLN A 130 -24.39 19.05 19.42
C GLN A 130 -23.48 19.07 20.67
N GLU A 131 -23.34 17.94 21.35
CA GLU A 131 -22.51 17.87 22.56
C GLU A 131 -21.03 17.95 22.22
N LEU A 132 -20.61 17.19 21.23
CA LEU A 132 -19.23 17.22 20.73
C LEU A 132 -18.88 18.58 20.11
N LEU A 133 -19.84 19.25 19.47
CA LEU A 133 -19.61 20.60 18.96
C LEU A 133 -19.38 21.60 20.09
N LYS A 134 -20.17 21.54 21.16
CA LYS A 134 -19.98 22.36 22.37
C LYS A 134 -18.63 22.08 23.04
N GLU A 135 -18.21 20.82 23.10
CA GLU A 135 -16.88 20.45 23.62
C GLU A 135 -15.78 21.10 22.78
N TYR A 136 -15.85 21.01 21.45
CA TYR A 136 -14.92 21.67 20.55
C TYR A 136 -14.85 23.18 20.78
N GLN A 137 -16.01 23.84 20.88
CA GLN A 137 -16.10 25.29 21.13
C GLN A 137 -15.49 25.70 22.47
N LYS A 138 -15.74 24.92 23.53
CA LYS A 138 -15.11 25.14 24.85
C LYS A 138 -13.58 25.02 24.78
N LEU A 139 -13.08 23.99 24.08
CA LEU A 139 -11.63 23.82 23.92
C LEU A 139 -11.01 24.97 23.11
N LYS A 140 -11.69 25.48 22.09
CA LYS A 140 -11.22 26.67 21.33
C LYS A 140 -11.16 27.93 22.23
N ALA A 141 -12.17 28.14 23.08
CA ALA A 141 -12.18 29.23 24.04
C ALA A 141 -11.04 29.10 25.06
N LEU A 142 -10.88 27.92 25.66
CA LEU A 142 -9.78 27.63 26.59
C LEU A 142 -8.41 27.83 25.94
N GLY A 143 -8.24 27.40 24.69
CA GLY A 143 -6.96 27.62 23.96
C GLY A 143 -6.62 29.11 23.83
N ARG A 144 -7.60 29.99 23.63
CA ARG A 144 -7.40 31.45 23.60
C ARG A 144 -7.03 32.00 24.97
N GLU A 145 -7.72 31.52 26.02
CA GLU A 145 -7.39 31.95 27.40
C GLU A 145 -5.97 31.53 27.77
N ILE A 146 -5.55 30.31 27.48
CA ILE A 146 -4.20 29.81 27.71
C ILE A 146 -3.17 30.66 26.94
N GLN A 147 -3.46 31.00 25.69
CA GLN A 147 -2.57 31.83 24.89
C GLN A 147 -2.47 33.27 25.45
N GLN A 148 -3.55 33.81 25.98
CA GLN A 148 -3.55 35.08 26.65
C GLN A 148 -2.70 35.05 27.93
N ILE A 149 -2.92 34.07 28.82
CA ILE A 149 -2.11 33.87 30.02
C ILE A 149 -0.63 33.73 29.68
N LYS A 150 -0.31 32.95 28.64
CA LYS A 150 1.05 32.75 28.14
C LYS A 150 1.72 34.09 27.74
N ASN A 151 0.98 34.96 27.06
CA ASN A 151 1.52 36.25 26.59
C ASN A 151 1.57 37.30 27.69
N GLU A 152 0.54 37.38 28.53
CA GLU A 152 0.40 38.49 29.51
C GLU A 152 1.07 38.22 30.85
N GLN A 153 1.21 36.94 31.23
CA GLN A 153 1.75 36.55 32.52
C GLN A 153 3.07 35.78 32.41
N LEU A 154 3.04 34.64 31.67
CA LEU A 154 4.19 33.72 31.63
C LEU A 154 5.41 34.35 30.96
N LYS A 155 5.26 34.93 29.77
CA LYS A 155 6.38 35.51 29.01
C LYS A 155 7.05 36.70 29.77
N PRO A 156 6.31 37.65 30.38
CA PRO A 156 6.90 38.71 31.16
C PRO A 156 7.65 38.18 32.40
N GLU A 157 7.07 37.20 33.12
CA GLU A 157 7.73 36.60 34.27
C GLU A 157 9.01 35.88 33.91
N LEU A 158 9.01 35.07 32.86
CA LEU A 158 10.21 34.42 32.35
C LEU A 158 11.25 35.42 31.86
N ALA A 159 10.85 36.53 31.25
CA ALA A 159 11.76 37.57 30.83
C ALA A 159 12.44 38.26 32.03
N ARG A 160 11.67 38.50 33.12
CA ARG A 160 12.21 39.03 34.39
C ARG A 160 13.23 38.06 34.99
N LEU A 161 12.89 36.79 35.16
CA LEU A 161 13.81 35.77 35.69
C LEU A 161 15.06 35.59 34.82
N LYS A 162 14.93 35.59 33.51
CA LYS A 162 16.07 35.53 32.58
C LYS A 162 16.97 36.76 32.68
N THR A 163 16.40 37.95 32.97
CA THR A 163 17.17 39.18 33.19
C THR A 163 17.90 39.12 34.52
N GLU A 164 17.27 38.63 35.60
CA GLU A 164 17.86 38.38 36.89
C GLU A 164 19.04 37.41 36.79
N LYS A 165 18.85 36.27 36.11
CA LYS A 165 19.92 35.29 35.82
C LYS A 165 21.10 35.97 35.11
N LYS A 166 20.84 36.79 34.08
CA LYS A 166 21.91 37.52 33.37
C LYS A 166 22.70 38.45 34.29
N LYS A 167 22.05 39.14 35.23
CA LYS A 167 22.73 40.00 36.23
C LYS A 167 23.63 39.17 37.17
N LEU A 168 23.10 38.03 37.68
CA LEU A 168 23.87 37.12 38.54
C LEU A 168 25.11 36.56 37.81
N VAL A 169 24.93 36.11 36.56
CA VAL A 169 26.04 35.64 35.72
C VAL A 169 27.09 36.74 35.49
N GLY A 170 26.63 37.97 35.22
CA GLY A 170 27.51 39.11 35.05
C GLY A 170 28.33 39.43 36.32
N TYR A 171 27.67 39.42 37.49
CA TYR A 171 28.32 39.64 38.79
C TYR A 171 29.29 38.49 39.13
N ARG A 172 28.89 37.24 38.95
CA ARG A 172 29.75 36.06 39.17
C ARG A 172 31.07 36.11 38.38
N LYS A 173 31.03 36.64 37.14
CA LYS A 173 32.23 36.75 36.29
C LYS A 173 33.26 37.76 36.82
N GLN A 174 32.87 38.66 37.70
CA GLN A 174 33.74 39.68 38.31
C GLN A 174 34.35 39.23 39.66
N LEU A 175 33.86 38.12 40.24
CA LEU A 175 34.30 37.58 41.52
C LEU A 175 35.46 36.56 41.36
N ASP A 176 36.30 36.51 42.40
CA ASP A 176 37.33 35.48 42.49
C ASP A 176 36.66 34.11 42.69
N LYS A 177 37.06 33.12 41.89
CA LYS A 177 36.53 31.76 41.92
C LYS A 177 36.74 31.02 43.27
N LEU A 178 37.68 31.46 44.08
CA LEU A 178 37.98 30.91 45.41
C LEU A 178 37.22 31.64 46.53
N SER A 179 36.43 32.66 46.23
CA SER A 179 35.68 33.41 47.23
C SER A 179 34.37 32.71 47.60
N GLY A 180 33.97 32.81 48.89
CA GLY A 180 32.67 32.35 49.36
C GLY A 180 31.47 33.02 48.65
N GLU A 181 31.68 34.28 48.19
CA GLU A 181 30.68 35.03 47.40
C GLU A 181 30.44 34.39 46.04
N TYR A 182 31.49 33.91 45.37
CA TYR A 182 31.33 33.18 44.10
C TYR A 182 30.40 31.97 44.21
N GLU A 183 30.60 31.13 45.23
CA GLU A 183 29.74 29.96 45.47
C GLU A 183 28.31 30.34 45.85
N SER A 184 28.14 31.46 46.60
CA SER A 184 26.82 32.00 46.95
C SER A 184 26.05 32.47 45.71
N VAL A 185 26.69 33.23 44.82
CA VAL A 185 26.07 33.74 43.57
C VAL A 185 25.78 32.62 42.60
N LYS A 186 26.66 31.64 42.53
CA LYS A 186 26.45 30.42 41.72
C LYS A 186 25.25 29.60 42.21
N ARG A 187 25.01 29.54 43.51
CA ARG A 187 23.82 28.88 44.08
C ARG A 187 22.55 29.64 43.71
N GLN A 188 22.55 30.98 43.84
CA GLN A 188 21.42 31.83 43.46
C GLN A 188 21.11 31.71 41.94
N GLU A 189 22.16 31.70 41.10
CA GLU A 189 21.99 31.46 39.66
C GLU A 189 21.27 30.12 39.36
N LYS A 190 21.67 29.07 40.09
CA LYS A 190 21.06 27.75 39.96
C LYS A 190 19.60 27.77 40.43
N GLU A 191 19.30 28.43 41.54
CA GLU A 191 17.92 28.55 42.03
C GLU A 191 17.00 29.32 41.05
N VAL A 192 17.51 30.39 40.43
CA VAL A 192 16.77 31.12 39.40
C VAL A 192 16.56 30.26 38.16
N ASP A 193 17.57 29.48 37.79
CA ASP A 193 17.44 28.55 36.63
C ASP A 193 16.42 27.44 36.89
N GLU A 194 16.46 26.89 38.10
CA GLU A 194 15.45 25.89 38.54
C GLU A 194 14.03 26.47 38.52
N LYS A 195 13.85 27.72 38.98
CA LYS A 195 12.56 28.45 38.91
C LYS A 195 12.07 28.62 37.46
N ILE A 196 12.94 29.04 36.56
CA ILE A 196 12.62 29.18 35.14
C ILE A 196 12.11 27.84 34.57
N ASN A 197 12.91 26.79 34.76
CA ASN A 197 12.57 25.44 34.25
C ASN A 197 11.28 24.89 34.86
N GLU A 198 11.07 25.08 36.16
CA GLU A 198 9.86 24.65 36.84
C GLU A 198 8.62 25.39 36.34
N THR A 199 8.71 26.71 36.16
CA THR A 199 7.60 27.54 35.67
C THR A 199 7.24 27.14 34.21
N GLU A 200 8.23 27.02 33.35
CA GLU A 200 8.01 26.54 31.96
C GLU A 200 7.41 25.13 31.92
N ARG A 201 7.90 24.20 32.75
CA ARG A 201 7.42 22.85 32.84
C ARG A 201 5.97 22.79 33.32
N LYS A 202 5.64 23.45 34.44
CA LYS A 202 4.28 23.47 34.99
C LYS A 202 3.25 24.02 33.99
N PHE A 203 3.59 25.10 33.31
CA PHE A 203 2.70 25.67 32.31
C PHE A 203 2.55 24.75 31.10
N SER A 204 3.62 24.15 30.61
CA SER A 204 3.61 23.24 29.48
C SER A 204 2.79 21.98 29.81
N GLU A 205 2.91 21.43 31.02
CA GLU A 205 2.10 20.28 31.48
C GLU A 205 0.62 20.65 31.56
N TYR A 206 0.29 21.82 32.08
CA TYR A 206 -1.07 22.33 32.11
C TYR A 206 -1.65 22.51 30.70
N GLU A 207 -0.94 23.22 29.79
CA GLU A 207 -1.34 23.45 28.41
C GLU A 207 -1.59 22.11 27.69
N LYS A 208 -0.67 21.15 27.89
CA LYS A 208 -0.76 19.82 27.29
C LYS A 208 -2.00 19.06 27.77
N ARG A 209 -2.23 18.99 29.06
CA ARG A 209 -3.34 18.22 29.65
C ARG A 209 -4.70 18.86 29.42
N ALA A 210 -4.79 20.18 29.62
CA ALA A 210 -6.06 20.90 29.58
C ALA A 210 -6.54 21.18 28.15
N PHE A 211 -5.60 21.39 27.21
CA PHE A 211 -5.94 21.83 25.87
C PHE A 211 -5.37 20.93 24.77
N LEU A 212 -4.04 20.72 24.67
CA LEU A 212 -3.45 20.11 23.49
C LEU A 212 -3.92 18.66 23.28
N ILE A 213 -3.95 17.82 24.33
CA ILE A 213 -4.37 16.43 24.22
C ILE A 213 -5.87 16.34 23.85
N PRO A 214 -6.80 16.98 24.56
CA PRO A 214 -8.22 16.94 24.19
C PRO A 214 -8.48 17.52 22.81
N TYR A 215 -7.87 18.64 22.47
CA TYR A 215 -8.05 19.30 21.18
C TYR A 215 -7.46 18.49 20.01
N SER A 216 -6.37 17.77 20.20
CA SER A 216 -5.75 16.94 19.18
C SER A 216 -6.66 15.80 18.70
N ARG A 217 -7.67 15.42 19.49
CA ARG A 217 -8.68 14.43 19.09
C ARG A 217 -9.64 14.95 18.05
N PHE A 218 -9.80 16.26 17.93
CA PHE A 218 -10.60 16.87 16.88
C PHE A 218 -9.76 17.02 15.61
N ARG A 219 -10.35 16.62 14.48
CA ARG A 219 -9.72 16.67 13.15
C ARG A 219 -10.72 17.21 12.16
N VAL A 220 -10.23 17.74 11.04
CA VAL A 220 -11.07 18.07 9.90
C VAL A 220 -10.77 17.10 8.77
N ILE A 221 -11.82 16.55 8.21
CA ILE A 221 -11.77 15.69 7.02
C ILE A 221 -12.25 16.51 5.84
N THR A 222 -11.48 16.47 4.75
CA THR A 222 -11.90 17.02 3.47
C THR A 222 -12.04 15.91 2.44
N ALA A 223 -12.96 16.08 1.51
CA ALA A 223 -13.11 15.19 0.38
C ALA A 223 -12.30 15.73 -0.80
N SER A 224 -11.51 14.85 -1.39
CA SER A 224 -10.84 15.10 -2.67
C SER A 224 -11.36 14.12 -3.72
N VAL A 225 -11.40 14.56 -4.98
CA VAL A 225 -11.67 13.67 -6.10
C VAL A 225 -10.34 13.17 -6.60
N LYS A 226 -10.16 11.84 -6.56
CA LYS A 226 -9.00 11.15 -7.10
C LYS A 226 -9.43 10.23 -8.24
N GLN A 227 -8.47 9.75 -9.00
CA GLN A 227 -8.72 8.82 -10.10
C GLN A 227 -7.95 7.53 -9.91
N TYR A 228 -8.48 6.46 -10.47
CA TYR A 228 -7.81 5.18 -10.56
C TYR A 228 -7.97 4.59 -11.95
N GLU A 229 -6.97 3.83 -12.38
CA GLU A 229 -7.00 3.10 -13.64
C GLU A 229 -7.78 1.79 -13.47
N ILE A 230 -8.46 1.36 -14.54
CA ILE A 230 -9.23 0.12 -14.57
C ILE A 230 -9.11 -0.49 -15.96
N LEU A 231 -8.98 -1.81 -16.02
CA LEU A 231 -9.08 -2.61 -17.23
C LEU A 231 -10.52 -3.04 -17.44
N TYR A 232 -10.91 -3.21 -18.68
CA TYR A 232 -12.21 -3.69 -19.09
C TYR A 232 -12.04 -4.83 -20.07
N ASP A 233 -13.00 -5.78 -20.02
CA ASP A 233 -13.12 -6.89 -20.95
C ASP A 233 -11.83 -7.70 -20.98
N ILE A 234 -11.60 -8.47 -19.92
CA ILE A 234 -10.31 -9.11 -19.63
C ILE A 234 -10.49 -10.61 -19.73
N ASP A 235 -9.81 -11.24 -20.67
CA ASP A 235 -9.70 -12.70 -20.81
C ASP A 235 -8.35 -13.14 -20.28
N LEU A 236 -8.33 -14.12 -19.37
CA LEU A 236 -7.13 -14.66 -18.75
C LEU A 236 -7.04 -16.16 -18.93
N ILE A 237 -5.83 -16.61 -19.21
CA ILE A 237 -5.44 -18.01 -19.21
C ILE A 237 -4.32 -18.14 -18.17
N ILE A 238 -4.60 -18.87 -17.10
CA ILE A 238 -3.69 -19.01 -15.97
C ILE A 238 -3.37 -20.50 -15.79
N HIS A 239 -2.07 -20.83 -15.83
CA HIS A 239 -1.59 -22.15 -15.49
C HIS A 239 -0.93 -22.11 -14.11
N VAL A 240 -1.27 -23.08 -13.28
CA VAL A 240 -0.73 -23.21 -11.93
C VAL A 240 -0.18 -24.62 -11.75
N THR A 241 1.01 -24.71 -11.18
CA THR A 241 1.63 -26.00 -10.83
C THR A 241 2.25 -25.92 -9.44
N SER A 242 2.27 -27.04 -8.74
CA SER A 242 2.95 -27.23 -7.46
C SER A 242 3.69 -28.56 -7.47
N ASP A 243 4.79 -28.63 -6.71
CA ASP A 243 5.49 -29.92 -6.50
C ASP A 243 4.74 -30.80 -5.48
N ASP A 244 3.78 -30.21 -4.73
CA ASP A 244 2.92 -30.93 -3.80
C ASP A 244 1.62 -31.36 -4.50
N ARG A 245 1.43 -32.68 -4.61
CA ARG A 245 0.27 -33.29 -5.28
C ARG A 245 -1.05 -32.91 -4.61
N GLN A 246 -1.09 -32.86 -3.28
CA GLN A 246 -2.30 -32.49 -2.55
C GLN A 246 -2.72 -31.05 -2.86
N THR A 247 -1.76 -30.15 -2.93
CA THR A 247 -2.02 -28.76 -3.35
C THR A 247 -2.62 -28.69 -4.76
N MET A 248 -2.15 -29.52 -5.69
CA MET A 248 -2.71 -29.56 -7.04
C MET A 248 -4.16 -30.08 -7.06
N GLU A 249 -4.46 -31.13 -6.27
CA GLU A 249 -5.80 -31.67 -6.12
C GLU A 249 -6.75 -30.67 -5.47
N ASP A 250 -6.31 -30.00 -4.42
CA ASP A 250 -7.11 -28.95 -3.76
C ASP A 250 -7.43 -27.79 -4.71
N ILE A 251 -6.45 -27.34 -5.52
CA ILE A 251 -6.65 -26.29 -6.53
C ILE A 251 -7.67 -26.72 -7.56
N PHE A 252 -7.58 -27.96 -8.06
CA PHE A 252 -8.51 -28.48 -9.06
C PHE A 252 -9.94 -28.59 -8.52
N GLN A 253 -10.10 -29.12 -7.29
CA GLN A 253 -11.42 -29.30 -6.67
C GLN A 253 -12.07 -27.98 -6.26
N ASN A 254 -11.26 -27.01 -5.79
CA ASN A 254 -11.77 -25.76 -5.24
C ASN A 254 -11.66 -24.56 -6.21
N GLY A 255 -11.10 -24.76 -7.40
CA GLY A 255 -10.86 -23.69 -8.37
C GLY A 255 -12.09 -22.85 -8.68
N TYR A 256 -13.26 -23.49 -8.83
CA TYR A 256 -14.54 -22.83 -9.11
C TYR A 256 -15.06 -21.96 -7.95
N TYR A 257 -14.50 -22.06 -6.74
CA TYR A 257 -14.86 -21.17 -5.61
C TYR A 257 -14.12 -19.84 -5.64
N MET A 258 -13.23 -19.64 -6.60
CA MET A 258 -12.60 -18.34 -6.80
C MET A 258 -13.63 -17.34 -7.37
N THR A 259 -13.98 -16.30 -6.60
CA THR A 259 -15.06 -15.36 -6.94
C THR A 259 -14.58 -14.03 -7.48
N ALA A 260 -13.36 -13.63 -7.14
CA ALA A 260 -12.80 -12.34 -7.52
C ALA A 260 -11.28 -12.44 -7.70
N LEU A 261 -10.73 -11.65 -8.61
CA LEU A 261 -9.30 -11.55 -8.85
C LEU A 261 -8.92 -10.06 -8.95
N GLY A 262 -8.18 -9.58 -7.95
CA GLY A 262 -7.89 -8.17 -7.77
C GLY A 262 -8.55 -7.64 -6.50
N ARG A 263 -9.46 -6.66 -6.62
CA ARG A 263 -10.30 -6.17 -5.52
C ARG A 263 -11.48 -7.12 -5.29
N SER A 264 -12.15 -6.97 -4.16
CA SER A 264 -13.35 -7.75 -3.83
C SER A 264 -14.51 -7.55 -4.81
N GLU A 265 -14.57 -6.40 -5.47
CA GLU A 265 -15.55 -6.06 -6.50
C GLU A 265 -15.11 -6.43 -7.93
N ASP A 266 -13.89 -6.91 -8.13
CA ASP A 266 -13.39 -7.39 -9.43
C ASP A 266 -13.77 -8.87 -9.61
N PHE A 267 -15.06 -9.13 -9.82
CA PHE A 267 -15.60 -10.49 -9.99
C PHE A 267 -15.05 -11.16 -11.23
N ILE A 268 -14.97 -12.50 -11.17
CA ILE A 268 -14.59 -13.34 -12.30
C ILE A 268 -15.72 -14.26 -12.72
N THR A 269 -15.74 -14.59 -13.98
CA THR A 269 -16.48 -15.72 -14.53
C THR A 269 -15.45 -16.79 -14.92
N ILE A 270 -15.51 -17.96 -14.32
CA ILE A 270 -14.64 -19.08 -14.65
C ILE A 270 -15.32 -19.88 -15.75
N GLU A 271 -14.67 -19.97 -16.90
CA GLU A 271 -15.15 -20.74 -18.04
C GLU A 271 -14.76 -22.21 -17.91
N SER A 272 -13.49 -22.48 -17.55
CA SER A 272 -13.03 -23.82 -17.26
C SER A 272 -11.94 -23.89 -16.22
N VAL A 273 -11.85 -25.03 -15.54
CA VAL A 273 -10.75 -25.45 -14.68
C VAL A 273 -10.37 -26.86 -15.12
N ASP A 274 -9.20 -26.99 -15.74
CA ASP A 274 -8.78 -28.23 -16.37
C ASP A 274 -7.46 -28.72 -15.80
N TRP A 275 -7.34 -30.03 -15.60
CA TRP A 275 -6.07 -30.69 -15.32
C TRP A 275 -5.36 -30.97 -16.63
N VAL A 276 -4.23 -30.36 -16.88
CA VAL A 276 -3.53 -30.44 -18.16
C VAL A 276 -2.11 -31.00 -18.02
N THR A 277 -1.66 -31.68 -19.07
CA THR A 277 -0.30 -32.17 -19.18
C THR A 277 0.47 -31.30 -20.16
N LEU A 278 1.52 -30.67 -19.66
CA LEU A 278 2.36 -29.76 -20.43
C LEU A 278 3.50 -30.49 -21.09
N SER A 279 3.84 -30.09 -22.33
CA SER A 279 4.96 -30.63 -23.11
C SER A 279 6.11 -29.63 -23.21
N THR A 280 7.33 -30.11 -23.26
CA THR A 280 8.51 -29.35 -23.68
C THR A 280 8.87 -29.59 -25.14
N GLU A 281 8.15 -30.46 -25.85
CA GLU A 281 8.39 -30.72 -27.26
C GLU A 281 7.79 -29.61 -28.10
N CYS A 282 8.65 -28.99 -28.88
CA CYS A 282 8.30 -27.95 -29.85
C CYS A 282 9.10 -28.23 -31.12
N GLU A 283 8.47 -28.75 -32.14
CA GLU A 283 9.11 -29.05 -33.44
C GLU A 283 9.34 -27.77 -34.25
N GLU A 284 8.54 -26.74 -34.00
CA GLU A 284 8.56 -25.48 -34.71
C GLU A 284 8.52 -24.29 -33.75
N GLU A 285 8.79 -23.09 -34.27
CA GLU A 285 8.60 -21.85 -33.58
C GLU A 285 7.10 -21.65 -33.25
N LEU A 286 6.79 -21.44 -31.99
CA LEU A 286 5.43 -21.16 -31.54
C LEU A 286 5.19 -19.66 -31.41
N SER A 287 4.00 -19.22 -31.81
CA SER A 287 3.55 -17.82 -31.69
C SER A 287 2.48 -17.69 -30.62
N CYS A 288 2.59 -16.69 -29.76
CA CYS A 288 1.59 -16.35 -28.75
C CYS A 288 0.98 -14.99 -29.05
N ASP A 289 -0.32 -14.95 -29.26
CA ASP A 289 -1.09 -13.72 -29.47
C ASP A 289 -1.63 -13.09 -28.17
N TYR A 290 -1.42 -13.74 -27.02
CA TYR A 290 -1.77 -13.23 -25.71
C TYR A 290 -0.62 -12.42 -25.14
N SER A 291 -0.94 -11.38 -24.40
CA SER A 291 0.03 -10.73 -23.53
C SER A 291 0.41 -11.65 -22.39
N ALA A 292 1.68 -11.63 -21.96
CA ALA A 292 2.15 -12.48 -20.86
C ALA A 292 3.24 -11.80 -20.03
N TYR A 293 3.45 -12.32 -18.81
CA TYR A 293 4.66 -12.09 -18.05
C TYR A 293 5.64 -13.21 -18.33
N VAL A 294 6.77 -12.86 -18.92
CA VAL A 294 7.83 -13.82 -19.27
C VAL A 294 9.08 -13.56 -18.44
N ASP A 295 9.84 -14.61 -18.13
CA ASP A 295 11.11 -14.45 -17.43
C ASP A 295 12.14 -13.70 -18.31
N ILE A 296 12.73 -12.66 -17.76
CA ILE A 296 13.77 -11.87 -18.44
C ILE A 296 14.99 -12.74 -18.81
N ALA A 297 15.27 -13.80 -18.03
CA ALA A 297 16.37 -14.73 -18.34
C ALA A 297 16.12 -15.46 -19.66
N ASN A 298 14.88 -15.90 -19.92
CA ASN A 298 14.52 -16.59 -21.16
C ASN A 298 14.56 -15.67 -22.38
N VAL A 299 14.21 -14.39 -22.21
CA VAL A 299 14.38 -13.37 -23.27
C VAL A 299 15.86 -13.17 -23.59
N ARG A 300 16.73 -13.11 -22.58
CA ARG A 300 18.18 -12.96 -22.77
C ARG A 300 18.84 -14.16 -23.43
N LYS A 301 18.33 -15.36 -23.16
CA LYS A 301 18.79 -16.61 -23.80
C LYS A 301 18.26 -16.75 -25.24
N GLY A 302 17.38 -15.87 -25.71
CA GLY A 302 16.76 -15.95 -27.04
C GLY A 302 15.68 -17.03 -27.15
N LYS A 303 15.19 -17.60 -26.02
CA LYS A 303 14.11 -18.60 -26.00
C LYS A 303 12.75 -17.97 -26.21
N ILE A 304 12.62 -16.70 -25.82
CA ILE A 304 11.42 -15.86 -26.02
C ILE A 304 11.87 -14.61 -26.79
N PHE A 305 11.23 -14.37 -27.91
CA PHE A 305 11.61 -13.29 -28.84
C PHE A 305 10.38 -12.73 -29.56
N THR A 306 10.59 -11.65 -30.32
CA THR A 306 9.60 -11.09 -31.24
C THR A 306 10.14 -11.16 -32.68
N ARG A 307 9.23 -11.17 -33.66
CA ARG A 307 9.59 -11.00 -35.06
C ARG A 307 9.13 -9.62 -35.52
N ASP A 308 10.06 -8.83 -35.97
CA ASP A 308 9.81 -7.54 -36.59
C ASP A 308 10.15 -7.63 -38.07
N HIS A 309 9.16 -7.46 -38.97
CA HIS A 309 9.31 -7.64 -40.42
C HIS A 309 10.00 -8.94 -40.83
N GLY A 310 9.76 -10.04 -40.08
CA GLY A 310 10.39 -11.33 -40.34
C GLY A 310 11.76 -11.56 -39.70
N PHE A 311 12.37 -10.51 -39.12
CA PHE A 311 13.64 -10.62 -38.43
C PHE A 311 13.47 -10.95 -36.94
N LEU A 312 14.33 -11.80 -36.42
CA LEU A 312 14.44 -12.12 -35.01
C LEU A 312 14.88 -10.89 -34.20
N SER A 313 14.12 -10.51 -33.20
CA SER A 313 14.44 -9.42 -32.28
C SER A 313 14.18 -9.87 -30.85
N PRO A 314 15.01 -9.44 -29.87
CA PRO A 314 14.68 -9.68 -28.47
C PRO A 314 13.29 -9.15 -28.15
N ALA A 315 12.52 -9.90 -27.33
CA ALA A 315 11.19 -9.45 -26.94
C ALA A 315 11.26 -8.09 -26.23
N ILE A 316 10.45 -7.15 -26.71
CA ILE A 316 10.37 -5.79 -26.19
C ILE A 316 9.12 -5.69 -25.30
N GLY A 317 9.27 -5.06 -24.14
CA GLY A 317 8.15 -4.91 -23.21
C GLY A 317 8.51 -4.12 -21.96
N THR A 318 7.57 -4.04 -21.03
CA THR A 318 7.75 -3.34 -19.77
C THR A 318 8.30 -4.30 -18.70
N LYS A 319 9.42 -3.90 -18.07
CA LYS A 319 10.04 -4.67 -16.98
C LYS A 319 9.32 -4.41 -15.67
N TYR A 320 9.00 -5.48 -14.95
CA TYR A 320 8.44 -5.42 -13.61
C TYR A 320 9.25 -6.27 -12.62
N ALA A 321 9.25 -5.85 -11.36
CA ALA A 321 9.68 -6.64 -10.20
C ALA A 321 8.43 -7.01 -9.41
N MET A 322 7.81 -8.16 -9.74
CA MET A 322 6.50 -8.54 -9.22
C MET A 322 6.57 -9.36 -7.94
N PRO A 323 5.71 -9.10 -6.96
CA PRO A 323 5.57 -9.97 -5.81
C PRO A 323 4.98 -11.33 -6.24
N LYS A 324 5.53 -12.41 -5.71
CA LYS A 324 5.07 -13.78 -5.95
C LYS A 324 4.64 -14.45 -4.66
N LEU A 325 5.57 -15.05 -3.94
CA LEU A 325 5.35 -15.69 -2.66
C LEU A 325 5.70 -14.74 -1.51
N TYR A 326 5.19 -15.01 -0.32
CA TYR A 326 5.57 -14.26 0.87
C TYR A 326 6.00 -15.18 2.00
N SER A 327 6.84 -14.66 2.86
CA SER A 327 7.14 -15.19 4.18
C SER A 327 6.65 -14.22 5.25
N VAL A 328 6.41 -14.70 6.46
CA VAL A 328 6.04 -13.84 7.58
C VAL A 328 7.28 -13.62 8.44
N ASN A 329 7.70 -12.36 8.62
CA ASN A 329 8.86 -12.02 9.45
C ASN A 329 8.54 -12.11 10.96
N GLN A 330 9.54 -11.89 11.79
CA GLN A 330 9.42 -11.96 13.26
C GLN A 330 8.38 -10.97 13.84
N ASN A 331 8.05 -9.90 13.11
CA ASN A 331 7.08 -8.88 13.50
C ASN A 331 5.64 -9.19 13.00
N GLY A 332 5.41 -10.37 12.39
CA GLY A 332 4.13 -10.74 11.81
C GLY A 332 3.82 -10.05 10.46
N GLN A 333 4.79 -9.41 9.83
CA GLN A 333 4.61 -8.72 8.55
C GLN A 333 4.96 -9.65 7.38
N ARG A 334 4.22 -9.53 6.28
CA ARG A 334 4.47 -10.26 5.04
C ARG A 334 5.61 -9.62 4.25
N GLU A 335 6.63 -10.40 3.95
CA GLU A 335 7.74 -10.04 3.07
C GLU A 335 7.64 -10.83 1.76
N PHE A 336 7.54 -10.13 0.64
CA PHE A 336 7.32 -10.75 -0.67
C PHE A 336 8.64 -11.01 -1.40
N GLU A 337 8.82 -12.24 -1.87
CA GLU A 337 9.78 -12.55 -2.91
C GLU A 337 9.34 -11.88 -4.21
N ARG A 338 10.25 -11.17 -4.88
CA ARG A 338 9.98 -10.48 -6.14
C ARG A 338 10.67 -11.17 -7.30
N LYS A 339 9.92 -11.42 -8.37
CA LYS A 339 10.45 -11.94 -9.63
C LYS A 339 10.56 -10.83 -10.68
N LYS A 340 11.67 -10.84 -11.42
CA LYS A 340 11.91 -9.89 -12.51
C LYS A 340 11.34 -10.46 -13.79
N VAL A 341 10.33 -9.81 -14.34
CA VAL A 341 9.62 -10.24 -15.54
C VAL A 341 9.54 -9.13 -16.58
N LEU A 342 9.37 -9.53 -17.81
CA LEU A 342 9.02 -8.66 -18.93
C LEU A 342 7.53 -8.89 -19.26
N TYR A 343 6.72 -7.84 -19.29
CA TYR A 343 5.40 -7.87 -19.89
C TYR A 343 5.54 -7.68 -21.39
N VAL A 344 5.06 -8.65 -22.14
CA VAL A 344 5.06 -8.65 -23.60
C VAL A 344 3.64 -8.80 -24.12
N SER A 345 3.29 -8.14 -25.22
CA SER A 345 1.94 -8.22 -25.80
C SER A 345 1.79 -9.31 -26.85
N ARG A 346 2.84 -9.64 -27.53
CA ARG A 346 2.97 -10.77 -28.48
C ARG A 346 4.39 -11.27 -28.46
N PHE A 347 4.58 -12.57 -28.58
CA PHE A 347 5.91 -13.14 -28.57
C PHE A 347 5.93 -14.52 -29.26
N HIS A 348 7.14 -14.95 -29.55
CA HIS A 348 7.44 -16.28 -30.05
C HIS A 348 8.32 -17.03 -29.05
N ALA A 349 8.23 -18.34 -29.05
CA ALA A 349 9.10 -19.20 -28.26
C ALA A 349 9.62 -20.34 -29.15
N ALA A 350 10.90 -20.66 -28.99
CA ALA A 350 11.54 -21.78 -29.68
C ALA A 350 12.72 -22.33 -28.89
N ASP A 351 13.19 -23.52 -29.23
CA ASP A 351 14.39 -24.16 -28.69
C ASP A 351 14.48 -24.19 -27.16
N PHE A 352 13.35 -24.22 -26.45
CA PHE A 352 13.32 -24.24 -25.01
C PHE A 352 13.40 -25.65 -24.45
N THR A 353 13.84 -25.78 -23.22
CA THR A 353 13.96 -27.02 -22.47
C THR A 353 13.21 -26.89 -21.14
N GLN A 354 13.11 -27.97 -20.40
CA GLN A 354 12.50 -27.98 -19.07
C GLN A 354 13.20 -27.00 -18.09
N GLU A 355 14.51 -26.81 -18.22
CA GLU A 355 15.29 -25.87 -17.38
C GLU A 355 14.90 -24.41 -17.59
N ASP A 356 14.39 -24.08 -18.80
CA ASP A 356 13.90 -22.74 -19.11
C ASP A 356 12.49 -22.49 -18.53
N ARG A 357 11.84 -23.54 -18.00
CA ARG A 357 10.48 -23.48 -17.42
C ARG A 357 9.43 -22.97 -18.41
N ILE A 358 9.66 -23.20 -19.67
CA ILE A 358 8.73 -22.94 -20.78
C ILE A 358 8.15 -24.26 -21.21
N TYR A 359 6.85 -24.29 -21.36
CA TYR A 359 6.08 -25.48 -21.76
C TYR A 359 4.99 -25.09 -22.75
N VAL A 360 4.41 -26.09 -23.39
CA VAL A 360 3.25 -25.93 -24.25
C VAL A 360 2.10 -26.74 -23.66
N ASP A 361 0.95 -26.10 -23.52
CA ASP A 361 -0.32 -26.74 -23.28
C ASP A 361 -1.04 -26.86 -24.63
N TYR A 362 -1.10 -28.07 -25.17
CA TYR A 362 -1.88 -28.35 -26.37
C TYR A 362 -3.34 -28.60 -25.98
N GLY A 363 -4.17 -27.58 -26.20
CA GLY A 363 -5.60 -27.67 -26.00
C GLY A 363 -6.31 -28.46 -27.03
N GLU A 364 -7.61 -28.62 -26.86
CA GLU A 364 -8.46 -29.24 -27.87
C GLU A 364 -8.53 -28.37 -29.14
N ASN A 365 -8.84 -29.00 -30.29
CA ASN A 365 -9.02 -28.34 -31.59
C ASN A 365 -7.78 -27.62 -32.18
N GLY A 366 -6.57 -28.04 -31.81
CA GLY A 366 -5.34 -27.48 -32.36
C GLY A 366 -4.93 -26.11 -31.76
N ASN A 367 -5.62 -25.63 -30.75
CA ASN A 367 -5.19 -24.48 -29.96
C ASN A 367 -4.04 -24.89 -29.07
N TYR A 368 -3.11 -23.94 -28.80
CA TYR A 368 -2.03 -24.14 -27.84
C TYR A 368 -1.77 -22.87 -27.03
N TYR A 369 -1.20 -23.05 -25.87
CA TYR A 369 -0.79 -21.97 -24.98
C TYR A 369 0.69 -22.12 -24.60
N ILE A 370 1.47 -21.07 -24.71
CA ILE A 370 2.88 -21.06 -24.29
C ILE A 370 2.91 -20.73 -22.78
N VAL A 371 3.19 -21.74 -21.99
CA VAL A 371 3.23 -21.64 -20.51
C VAL A 371 4.63 -21.26 -20.07
N ASN A 372 4.79 -20.15 -19.36
CA ASN A 372 6.06 -19.67 -18.85
C ASN A 372 5.96 -19.48 -17.33
N PHE A 373 6.44 -20.47 -16.58
CA PHE A 373 6.43 -20.41 -15.12
C PHE A 373 7.57 -19.52 -14.59
N VAL A 374 7.22 -18.57 -13.75
CA VAL A 374 8.14 -17.61 -13.17
C VAL A 374 8.34 -17.85 -11.68
#